data_1dfca566bbab0b75d9e1bb9290c3f3c3
#
_entry.id   1dfca566bbab0b75d9e1bb9290c3f3c3
#
_cell.length_a   1.000
_cell.length_b   1.000
_cell.length_c   1.000
_cell.angle_alpha   90.00
_cell.angle_beta   90.00
_cell.angle_gamma   90.00
#
_symmetry.space_group_name_H-M   'P 1'
#
loop_
_entity.id
_entity.type
_entity.pdbx_description
1 polymer ?
#
loop_
_entity_poly.entity_id
_entity_poly.type
_entity_poly.pdbx_seq_one_letter_code
_entity_poly.pdbx_strand_id
1 'polypeptide(L)'
;MDALVIGAGPAGLMAAETMAARGLRVVVVEAKPSIGRKFLMAGKSGLNVTKAEVAGAFAAAYDSDWLAPMLAEFGPDAVQDWCRALG
;
A
#
# COMPACT_ATOMS: atom_id res chain seq x y z
N MET A 1 17.08 5.77 -14.86
CA MET A 1 16.00 5.11 -14.08
C MET A 1 16.56 3.90 -13.39
N ASP A 2 16.29 3.75 -12.12
CA ASP A 2 16.75 2.61 -11.33
C ASP A 2 15.64 1.56 -11.16
N ALA A 3 14.38 1.98 -11.20
CA ALA A 3 13.22 1.11 -11.05
C ALA A 3 12.06 1.60 -11.89
N LEU A 4 11.26 0.67 -12.37
CA LEU A 4 10.04 0.93 -13.12
C LEU A 4 8.87 0.28 -12.40
N VAL A 5 7.84 1.05 -12.11
CA VAL A 5 6.58 0.55 -11.54
C VAL A 5 5.52 0.62 -12.62
N ILE A 6 4.88 -0.50 -12.89
CA ILE A 6 3.79 -0.60 -13.86
C ILE A 6 2.47 -0.64 -13.09
N GLY A 7 1.69 0.39 -13.25
CA GLY A 7 0.43 0.58 -12.53
C GLY A 7 0.55 1.57 -11.38
N ALA A 8 -0.20 2.65 -11.45
CA ALA A 8 -0.20 3.72 -10.44
C ALA A 8 -1.42 3.62 -9.52
N GLY A 9 -1.80 2.42 -9.14
CA GLY A 9 -2.75 2.15 -8.07
C GLY A 9 -2.08 2.21 -6.70
N PRO A 10 -2.80 1.91 -5.61
CA PRO A 10 -2.24 1.99 -4.26
C PRO A 10 -0.96 1.17 -4.07
N ALA A 11 -0.93 -0.05 -4.59
CA ALA A 11 0.25 -0.92 -4.47
C ALA A 11 1.46 -0.35 -5.22
N GLY A 12 1.24 0.10 -6.46
CA GLY A 12 2.32 0.68 -7.27
C GLY A 12 2.86 1.97 -6.67
N LEU A 13 1.98 2.84 -6.17
CA LEU A 13 2.38 4.08 -5.53
C LEU A 13 3.15 3.82 -4.23
N MET A 14 2.75 2.84 -3.43
CA MET A 14 3.46 2.45 -2.21
C MET A 14 4.86 1.90 -2.55
N ALA A 15 4.96 1.06 -3.58
CA ALA A 15 6.24 0.54 -4.03
C ALA A 15 7.18 1.68 -4.49
N ALA A 16 6.63 2.63 -5.26
CA ALA A 16 7.38 3.78 -5.73
C ALA A 16 7.89 4.65 -4.57
N GLU A 17 7.03 4.92 -3.60
CA GLU A 17 7.39 5.68 -2.41
C GLU A 17 8.52 4.99 -1.63
N THR A 18 8.39 3.70 -1.39
CA THR A 18 9.38 2.92 -0.65
C THR A 18 10.74 2.92 -1.33
N MET A 19 10.76 2.72 -2.64
CA MET A 19 12.00 2.73 -3.42
C MET A 19 12.61 4.12 -3.49
N ALA A 20 11.80 5.15 -3.69
CA ALA A 20 12.27 6.54 -3.73
C ALA A 20 12.86 6.98 -2.38
N ALA A 21 12.26 6.55 -1.28
CA ALA A 21 12.76 6.82 0.05
C ALA A 21 14.15 6.21 0.30
N ARG A 22 14.50 5.17 -0.45
CA ARG A 22 15.82 4.53 -0.41
C ARG A 22 16.81 5.11 -1.44
N GLY A 23 16.46 6.21 -2.08
CA GLY A 23 17.32 6.91 -3.01
C GLY A 23 17.28 6.41 -4.46
N LEU A 24 16.36 5.52 -4.79
CA LEU A 24 16.21 5.04 -6.16
C LEU A 24 15.43 6.05 -7.01
N ARG A 25 15.81 6.15 -8.27
CA ARG A 25 15.05 6.94 -9.25
C ARG A 25 13.96 6.04 -9.85
N VAL A 26 12.71 6.35 -9.55
CA VAL A 26 11.58 5.51 -9.90
C VAL A 26 10.73 6.18 -10.97
N VAL A 27 10.36 5.42 -12.00
CA VAL A 27 9.39 5.83 -13.02
C VAL A 27 8.14 4.98 -12.82
N VAL A 28 6.98 5.62 -12.78
CA VAL A 28 5.67 4.95 -12.67
C VAL A 28 4.93 5.14 -13.99
N VAL A 29 4.44 4.05 -14.57
CA VAL A 29 3.64 4.09 -15.80
C VAL A 29 2.25 3.58 -15.52
N GLU A 30 1.25 4.20 -16.16
CA GLU A 30 -0.16 3.90 -15.94
C GLU A 30 -0.89 3.83 -17.28
N ALA A 31 -1.70 2.77 -17.48
CA ALA A 31 -2.48 2.58 -18.69
C ALA A 31 -3.72 3.49 -18.77
N LYS A 32 -4.22 3.95 -17.63
CA LYS A 32 -5.40 4.83 -17.56
C LYS A 32 -4.98 6.30 -17.66
N PRO A 33 -5.92 7.22 -17.99
CA PRO A 33 -5.57 8.64 -18.18
C PRO A 33 -5.16 9.37 -16.91
N SER A 34 -5.40 8.79 -15.72
CA SER A 34 -4.97 9.38 -14.44
C SER A 34 -4.47 8.32 -13.48
N ILE A 35 -3.62 8.72 -12.54
CA ILE A 35 -3.08 7.84 -11.49
C ILE A 35 -4.03 7.76 -10.30
N GLY A 36 -3.90 6.70 -9.50
CA GLY A 36 -4.62 6.55 -8.24
C GLY A 36 -6.13 6.46 -8.36
N ARG A 37 -6.67 5.99 -9.47
CA ARG A 37 -8.12 6.02 -9.75
C ARG A 37 -8.94 5.24 -8.75
N LYS A 38 -8.56 4.00 -8.45
CA LYS A 38 -9.27 3.18 -7.46
C LYS A 38 -9.20 3.78 -6.08
N PHE A 39 -8.07 4.33 -5.72
CA PHE A 39 -7.86 5.00 -4.45
C PHE A 39 -8.78 6.21 -4.31
N LEU A 40 -8.86 7.04 -5.35
CA LEU A 40 -9.72 8.23 -5.37
C LEU A 40 -11.22 7.88 -5.34
N MET A 41 -11.58 6.69 -5.81
CA MET A 41 -12.96 6.22 -5.83
C MET A 41 -13.35 5.44 -4.58
N ALA A 42 -12.41 5.12 -3.71
CA ALA A 42 -12.66 4.35 -2.50
C ALA A 42 -13.32 5.21 -1.43
N GLY A 43 -14.39 4.66 -0.83
CA GLY A 43 -15.07 5.29 0.31
C GLY A 43 -15.84 6.56 -0.04
N LYS A 44 -17.11 6.62 0.32
CA LYS A 44 -17.95 7.80 0.09
C LYS A 44 -17.87 8.79 1.24
N SER A 45 -17.70 8.31 2.47
CA SER A 45 -17.64 9.12 3.69
C SER A 45 -16.27 9.14 4.35
N GLY A 46 -15.35 8.34 3.85
CA GLY A 46 -13.99 8.23 4.36
C GLY A 46 -13.27 7.05 3.74
N LEU A 47 -11.96 7.09 3.75
CA LEU A 47 -11.13 6.03 3.20
C LEU A 47 -10.84 4.97 4.27
N ASN A 48 -11.24 3.73 3.99
CA ASN A 48 -10.87 2.59 4.82
C ASN A 48 -9.47 2.12 4.44
N VAL A 49 -8.48 2.41 5.27
CA VAL A 49 -7.08 2.08 4.99
C VAL A 49 -6.71 0.70 5.54
N THR A 50 -7.11 0.42 6.78
CA THR A 50 -6.86 -0.86 7.43
C THR A 50 -7.88 -1.08 8.55
N LYS A 51 -7.77 -2.21 9.22
CA LYS A 51 -8.64 -2.56 10.35
C LYS A 51 -7.80 -2.65 11.63
N ALA A 52 -8.24 -1.96 12.67
CA ALA A 52 -7.55 -1.98 13.97
C ALA A 52 -7.92 -3.27 14.72
N GLU A 53 -7.15 -4.32 14.53
CA GLU A 53 -7.30 -5.60 15.24
C GLU A 53 -5.95 -6.25 15.45
N VAL A 54 -5.90 -7.27 16.33
CA VAL A 54 -4.65 -7.98 16.59
C VAL A 54 -4.15 -8.67 15.31
N ALA A 55 -2.83 -8.65 15.14
CA ALA A 55 -2.18 -9.11 13.91
C ALA A 55 -2.55 -10.55 13.53
N GLY A 56 -2.68 -11.45 14.52
CA GLY A 56 -3.06 -12.84 14.27
C GLY A 56 -4.46 -12.97 13.67
N ALA A 57 -5.43 -12.25 14.22
CA ALA A 57 -6.80 -12.25 13.72
C ALA A 57 -6.88 -11.61 12.34
N PHE A 58 -6.13 -10.53 12.12
CA PHE A 58 -6.06 -9.85 10.84
C PHE A 58 -5.52 -10.78 9.74
N ALA A 59 -4.40 -11.45 10.02
CA ALA A 59 -3.79 -12.39 9.07
C ALA A 59 -4.68 -13.60 8.78
N ALA A 60 -5.41 -14.10 9.79
CA ALA A 60 -6.32 -15.25 9.65
C ALA A 60 -7.52 -14.96 8.75
N ALA A 61 -7.84 -13.70 8.50
CA ALA A 61 -8.93 -13.32 7.60
C ALA A 61 -8.59 -13.52 6.11
N TYR A 62 -7.32 -13.77 5.78
CA TYR A 62 -6.89 -14.01 4.40
C TYR A 62 -6.91 -15.49 4.07
N ASP A 63 -7.30 -15.82 2.84
CA ASP A 63 -7.46 -17.19 2.37
C ASP A 63 -6.14 -17.90 2.08
N SER A 64 -5.05 -17.17 2.01
CA SER A 64 -3.76 -17.69 1.59
C SER A 64 -2.65 -17.38 2.58
N ASP A 65 -1.79 -18.36 2.84
CA ASP A 65 -0.65 -18.21 3.75
C ASP A 65 0.53 -17.45 3.14
N TRP A 66 0.57 -17.29 1.83
CA TRP A 66 1.72 -16.64 1.19
C TRP A 66 1.87 -15.16 1.56
N LEU A 67 0.78 -14.55 2.02
CA LEU A 67 0.81 -13.16 2.50
C LEU A 67 1.34 -13.03 3.93
N ALA A 68 1.42 -14.12 4.68
CA ALA A 68 1.77 -14.07 6.10
C ALA A 68 3.09 -13.34 6.40
N PRO A 69 4.20 -13.58 5.67
CA PRO A 69 5.44 -12.83 5.92
C PRO A 69 5.30 -11.33 5.68
N MET A 70 4.53 -10.95 4.68
CA MET A 70 4.30 -9.54 4.34
C MET A 70 3.43 -8.86 5.40
N LEU A 71 2.39 -9.54 5.89
CA LEU A 71 1.52 -9.03 6.94
C LEU A 71 2.23 -8.95 8.29
N ALA A 72 3.18 -9.85 8.55
CA ALA A 72 4.01 -9.77 9.75
C ALA A 72 4.90 -8.53 9.74
N GLU A 73 5.43 -8.15 8.57
CA GLU A 73 6.29 -6.99 8.40
C GLU A 73 5.50 -5.69 8.30
N PHE A 74 4.36 -5.71 7.60
CA PHE A 74 3.52 -4.53 7.40
C PHE A 74 2.05 -4.88 7.64
N GLY A 75 1.70 -5.12 8.90
CA GLY A 75 0.34 -5.42 9.34
C GLY A 75 -0.44 -4.18 9.73
N PRO A 76 -1.59 -4.35 10.41
CA PRO A 76 -2.47 -3.22 10.74
C PRO A 76 -1.80 -2.11 11.55
N ASP A 77 -0.96 -2.47 12.52
CA ASP A 77 -0.27 -1.50 13.36
C ASP A 77 0.76 -0.70 12.55
N ALA A 78 1.51 -1.36 11.68
CA ALA A 78 2.48 -0.71 10.82
C ALA A 78 1.81 0.25 9.83
N VAL A 79 0.64 -0.11 9.29
CA VAL A 79 -0.13 0.76 8.42
C VAL A 79 -0.61 2.00 9.16
N GLN A 80 -1.09 1.85 10.40
CA GLN A 80 -1.52 2.97 11.23
C GLN A 80 -0.34 3.89 11.56
N ASP A 81 0.82 3.33 11.89
CA ASP A 81 2.03 4.11 12.16
C ASP A 81 2.49 4.88 10.92
N TRP A 82 2.42 4.25 9.75
CA TRP A 82 2.73 4.89 8.47
C TRP A 82 1.80 6.09 8.22
N CYS A 83 0.50 5.93 8.46
CA CYS A 83 -0.47 7.02 8.33
C CYS A 83 -0.17 8.17 9.29
N ARG A 84 0.19 7.87 10.54
CA ARG A 84 0.56 8.89 11.53
C ARG A 84 1.81 9.67 11.11
N ALA A 85 2.77 8.99 10.51
CA ALA A 85 4.00 9.62 10.02
C ALA A 85 3.75 10.61 8.88
N LEU A 86 2.67 10.44 8.14
CA LEU A 86 2.28 11.38 7.09
C LEU A 86 1.62 12.65 7.63
N GLY A 87 1.18 12.62 8.86
CA GLY A 87 0.45 13.73 9.49
C GLY A 87 -1.06 13.48 9.48
#